data_ba7ed57945b3f0d8a91d9a975aa3afeb
#
_entry.id   ba7ed57945b3f0d8a91d9a975aa3afeb
#
_cell.length_a   1.000
_cell.length_b   1.000
_cell.length_c   1.000
_cell.angle_alpha   90.00
_cell.angle_beta   90.00
_cell.angle_gamma   90.00
#
_symmetry.space_group_name_H-M   'P 1'
#
loop_
_entity.id
_entity.type
_entity.pdbx_description
1 polymer ?
#
loop_
_entity_poly.entity_id
_entity_poly.type
_entity_poly.pdbx_seq_one_letter_code
_entity_poly.pdbx_strand_id
1 'polypeptide(L)'
;LHKAIRRQRQMCIRDRIKASADFILKQSKYKPEIGLILGSGLGSLADAIEDAEYYNYADIPNFPTSTVEGHAGRLVIGKLGNKQVVAMQGRFHYYEGYSLDKVTFPVRVMKLLGVSKLIVTNAAGAVNESFNAGDLMLITDHINFSGSNPLFGHNIDEFGPRFPDMSEAYNLELRNKVLEAAKELEIKLQQGVYVMFSGPTYETPAEVRFARIMGGDAVGMSTVPEVIVANHSGIKTVGISCLTNMAAGILNQPLHLPLIHISE
;
A
#
# COMPACT_ATOMS: atom_id res chain seq x y z
N LEU A 1 -2.04 7.59 41.17
CA LEU A 1 -2.87 8.64 40.50
C LEU A 1 -2.28 9.03 39.14
N HIS A 2 -0.97 9.34 39.01
CA HIS A 2 -0.36 9.76 37.76
C HIS A 2 -0.37 8.72 36.60
N LYS A 3 -0.31 7.41 36.91
CA LYS A 3 -0.43 6.34 35.88
C LYS A 3 -1.86 6.16 35.36
N ALA A 4 -2.87 6.38 36.21
CA ALA A 4 -4.28 6.31 35.82
C ALA A 4 -4.68 7.50 34.91
N ILE A 5 -4.17 8.70 35.26
CA ILE A 5 -4.43 9.94 34.49
C ILE A 5 -3.77 9.91 33.10
N ARG A 6 -2.60 9.27 32.93
CA ARG A 6 -2.00 9.03 31.60
C ARG A 6 -2.79 8.03 30.76
N ARG A 7 -3.43 7.02 31.34
CA ARG A 7 -4.32 6.10 30.63
C ARG A 7 -5.60 6.76 30.11
N GLN A 8 -6.11 7.77 30.78
CA GLN A 8 -7.30 8.51 30.33
C GLN A 8 -7.02 9.54 29.22
N ARG A 9 -5.76 9.94 28.97
CA ARG A 9 -5.42 10.97 27.98
C ARG A 9 -5.01 10.44 26.61
N GLN A 10 -4.72 9.16 26.44
CA GLN A 10 -4.45 8.56 25.15
C GLN A 10 -5.56 7.57 24.82
N MET A 11 -6.48 8.01 23.94
CA MET A 11 -7.39 7.10 23.27
C MET A 11 -6.56 5.97 22.64
N CYS A 12 -6.86 4.71 22.96
CA CYS A 12 -6.06 3.60 22.47
C CYS A 12 -6.14 3.54 20.92
N ILE A 13 -5.15 2.95 20.29
CA ILE A 13 -5.10 2.87 18.82
C ILE A 13 -6.37 2.27 18.23
N ARG A 14 -6.95 1.27 18.89
CA ARG A 14 -8.22 0.64 18.55
C ARG A 14 -9.37 1.65 18.51
N ASP A 15 -9.52 2.47 19.56
CA ASP A 15 -10.61 3.44 19.64
C ASP A 15 -10.46 4.52 18.57
N ARG A 16 -9.22 4.90 18.24
CA ARG A 16 -8.94 5.82 17.13
C ARG A 16 -9.34 5.24 15.79
N ILE A 17 -8.99 3.97 15.52
CA ILE A 17 -9.38 3.27 14.28
C ILE A 17 -10.90 3.21 14.17
N LYS A 18 -11.58 2.84 15.27
CA LYS A 18 -13.03 2.78 15.33
C LYS A 18 -13.67 4.15 15.09
N ALA A 19 -13.17 5.21 15.72
CA ALA A 19 -13.70 6.56 15.53
C ALA A 19 -13.61 7.01 14.05
N SER A 20 -12.52 6.69 13.36
CA SER A 20 -12.36 6.97 11.94
C SER A 20 -13.33 6.16 11.07
N ALA A 21 -13.49 4.87 11.36
CA ALA A 21 -14.42 4.02 10.63
C ALA A 21 -15.88 4.45 10.86
N ASP A 22 -16.26 4.71 12.13
CA ASP A 22 -17.62 5.16 12.49
C ASP A 22 -17.97 6.51 11.82
N PHE A 23 -16.98 7.41 11.68
CA PHE A 23 -17.17 8.68 10.97
C PHE A 23 -17.56 8.46 9.52
N ILE A 24 -16.85 7.58 8.81
CA ILE A 24 -17.13 7.25 7.41
C ILE A 24 -18.46 6.50 7.28
N LEU A 25 -18.67 5.44 8.10
CA LEU A 25 -19.89 4.61 8.05
C LEU A 25 -21.19 5.39 8.31
N LYS A 26 -21.15 6.48 9.07
CA LYS A 26 -22.31 7.35 9.31
C LYS A 26 -22.70 8.20 8.10
N GLN A 27 -21.77 8.43 7.19
CA GLN A 27 -21.95 9.36 6.07
C GLN A 27 -22.06 8.62 4.74
N SER A 28 -21.34 7.50 4.59
CA SER A 28 -21.31 6.74 3.35
C SER A 28 -22.54 5.86 3.20
N LYS A 29 -23.10 5.86 1.98
CA LYS A 29 -24.14 4.91 1.56
C LYS A 29 -23.57 3.55 1.12
N TYR A 30 -22.23 3.43 1.02
CA TYR A 30 -21.53 2.26 0.53
C TYR A 30 -20.99 1.37 1.65
N LYS A 31 -20.83 0.09 1.32
CA LYS A 31 -20.13 -0.91 2.14
C LYS A 31 -19.03 -1.54 1.28
N PRO A 32 -17.85 -0.92 1.18
CA PRO A 32 -16.82 -1.36 0.26
C PRO A 32 -16.28 -2.73 0.65
N GLU A 33 -16.23 -3.66 -0.32
CA GLU A 33 -15.62 -4.98 -0.17
C GLU A 33 -14.16 -5.02 -0.63
N ILE A 34 -13.75 -4.05 -1.47
CA ILE A 34 -12.41 -3.96 -2.04
C ILE A 34 -11.78 -2.63 -1.66
N GLY A 35 -10.57 -2.70 -1.10
CA GLY A 35 -9.70 -1.56 -0.88
C GLY A 35 -8.69 -1.40 -2.01
N LEU A 36 -8.39 -0.16 -2.36
CA LEU A 36 -7.34 0.20 -3.31
C LEU A 36 -6.36 1.15 -2.62
N ILE A 37 -5.06 0.88 -2.71
CA ILE A 37 -4.03 1.84 -2.32
C ILE A 37 -3.29 2.26 -3.58
N LEU A 38 -3.56 3.49 -4.03
CA LEU A 38 -3.02 4.03 -5.26
C LEU A 38 -1.65 4.67 -4.98
N GLY A 39 -0.63 4.13 -5.62
CA GLY A 39 0.75 4.62 -5.54
C GLY A 39 0.98 5.90 -6.33
N SER A 40 2.21 6.43 -6.24
CA SER A 40 2.64 7.62 -6.97
C SER A 40 2.39 7.46 -8.49
N GLY A 41 1.81 8.47 -9.12
CA GLY A 41 1.44 8.48 -10.53
C GLY A 41 0.15 7.71 -10.88
N LEU A 42 -0.45 6.97 -9.95
CA LEU A 42 -1.64 6.13 -10.19
C LEU A 42 -2.92 6.71 -9.57
N GLY A 43 -2.85 7.92 -9.02
CA GLY A 43 -3.98 8.57 -8.34
C GLY A 43 -5.20 8.79 -9.25
N SER A 44 -5.00 8.96 -10.56
CA SER A 44 -6.07 9.14 -11.56
C SER A 44 -6.99 7.91 -11.71
N LEU A 45 -6.54 6.72 -11.30
CA LEU A 45 -7.41 5.53 -11.27
C LEU A 45 -8.65 5.72 -10.35
N ALA A 46 -8.55 6.62 -9.36
CA ALA A 46 -9.71 6.96 -8.53
C ALA A 46 -10.81 7.72 -9.30
N ASP A 47 -10.48 8.36 -10.41
CA ASP A 47 -11.43 9.11 -11.23
C ASP A 47 -12.37 8.18 -12.02
N ALA A 48 -12.02 6.90 -12.15
CA ALA A 48 -12.88 5.86 -12.72
C ALA A 48 -13.94 5.34 -11.72
N ILE A 49 -13.92 5.78 -10.45
CA ILE A 49 -14.90 5.39 -9.45
C ILE A 49 -16.18 6.19 -9.68
N GLU A 50 -17.25 5.50 -10.03
CA GLU A 50 -18.55 6.06 -10.30
C GLU A 50 -19.32 6.37 -9.01
N ASP A 51 -20.18 7.42 -9.04
CA ASP A 51 -21.03 7.86 -7.92
C ASP A 51 -20.21 8.03 -6.62
N ALA A 52 -19.03 8.66 -6.77
CA ALA A 52 -17.98 8.71 -5.76
C ALA A 52 -18.30 9.67 -4.61
N GLU A 53 -18.04 9.22 -3.40
CA GLU A 53 -17.99 10.01 -2.18
C GLU A 53 -16.52 10.29 -1.82
N TYR A 54 -16.22 11.53 -1.42
CA TYR A 54 -14.87 11.99 -1.13
C TYR A 54 -14.74 12.35 0.35
N TYR A 55 -13.69 11.82 1.00
CA TYR A 55 -13.37 12.08 2.40
C TYR A 55 -11.91 12.52 2.50
N ASN A 56 -11.66 13.84 2.67
CA ASN A 56 -10.30 14.32 2.86
C ASN A 56 -9.70 13.72 4.14
N TYR A 57 -8.44 13.34 4.13
CA TYR A 57 -7.78 12.77 5.30
C TYR A 57 -7.82 13.68 6.52
N ALA A 58 -7.71 15.00 6.30
CA ALA A 58 -7.78 16.00 7.36
C ALA A 58 -9.13 16.05 8.08
N ASP A 59 -10.20 15.65 7.42
CA ASP A 59 -11.57 15.68 7.96
C ASP A 59 -11.91 14.37 8.71
N ILE A 60 -11.16 13.28 8.45
CA ILE A 60 -11.37 12.00 9.11
C ILE A 60 -10.65 12.00 10.46
N PRO A 61 -11.35 11.77 11.58
CA PRO A 61 -10.71 11.75 12.90
C PRO A 61 -9.51 10.80 12.96
N ASN A 62 -8.40 11.26 13.50
CA ASN A 62 -7.16 10.49 13.73
C ASN A 62 -6.41 10.01 12.47
N PHE A 63 -6.87 10.33 11.28
CA PHE A 63 -6.12 10.03 10.05
C PHE A 63 -4.84 10.86 10.00
N PRO A 64 -3.73 10.29 9.48
CA PRO A 64 -2.57 11.08 9.13
C PRO A 64 -2.89 11.96 7.91
N THR A 65 -2.08 12.98 7.69
CA THR A 65 -2.17 13.86 6.50
C THR A 65 -1.01 13.54 5.57
N SER A 66 -1.27 13.42 4.26
CA SER A 66 -0.20 13.21 3.28
C SER A 66 0.59 14.50 3.08
N THR A 67 1.92 14.38 3.06
CA THR A 67 2.86 15.49 2.80
C THR A 67 3.53 15.36 1.44
N VAL A 68 3.27 14.27 0.72
CA VAL A 68 3.88 14.00 -0.59
C VAL A 68 3.16 14.79 -1.67
N GLU A 69 3.93 15.55 -2.45
CA GLU A 69 3.43 16.30 -3.60
C GLU A 69 2.78 15.35 -4.63
N GLY A 70 1.65 15.77 -5.21
CA GLY A 70 0.88 14.95 -6.16
C GLY A 70 -0.10 13.95 -5.52
N HIS A 71 -0.13 13.83 -4.20
CA HIS A 71 -1.14 13.05 -3.50
C HIS A 71 -2.37 13.90 -3.16
N ALA A 72 -3.56 13.50 -3.60
CA ALA A 72 -4.81 14.23 -3.32
C ALA A 72 -5.21 14.19 -1.83
N GLY A 73 -4.68 13.23 -1.06
CA GLY A 73 -4.88 13.14 0.39
C GLY A 73 -6.32 12.87 0.80
N ARG A 74 -7.01 11.94 0.13
CA ARG A 74 -8.41 11.61 0.39
C ARG A 74 -8.72 10.13 0.18
N LEU A 75 -9.80 9.67 0.84
CA LEU A 75 -10.48 8.43 0.47
C LEU A 75 -11.55 8.74 -0.58
N VAL A 76 -11.67 7.85 -1.55
CA VAL A 76 -12.73 7.87 -2.56
C VAL A 76 -13.52 6.58 -2.43
N ILE A 77 -14.82 6.67 -2.15
CA ILE A 77 -15.68 5.49 -1.96
C ILE A 77 -16.79 5.55 -3.01
N GLY A 78 -17.03 4.45 -3.70
CA GLY A 78 -18.03 4.40 -4.75
C GLY A 78 -18.08 3.06 -5.45
N LYS A 79 -18.40 3.07 -6.73
CA LYS A 79 -18.48 1.88 -7.56
C LYS A 79 -17.36 1.87 -8.60
N LEU A 80 -16.74 0.71 -8.77
CA LEU A 80 -15.83 0.44 -9.88
C LEU A 80 -16.35 -0.82 -10.58
N GLY A 81 -16.94 -0.62 -11.77
CA GLY A 81 -17.78 -1.64 -12.39
C GLY A 81 -18.95 -2.03 -11.48
N ASN A 82 -19.09 -3.33 -11.20
CA ASN A 82 -20.16 -3.84 -10.32
C ASN A 82 -19.74 -3.98 -8.84
N LYS A 83 -18.59 -3.43 -8.44
CA LYS A 83 -18.02 -3.57 -7.10
C LYS A 83 -18.02 -2.27 -6.33
N GLN A 84 -18.31 -2.35 -5.03
CA GLN A 84 -18.16 -1.24 -4.12
C GLN A 84 -16.72 -1.21 -3.62
N VAL A 85 -16.05 -0.07 -3.79
CA VAL A 85 -14.63 0.09 -3.50
C VAL A 85 -14.37 1.28 -2.58
N VAL A 86 -13.28 1.23 -1.85
CA VAL A 86 -12.66 2.38 -1.19
C VAL A 86 -11.23 2.53 -1.68
N ALA A 87 -10.89 3.67 -2.23
CA ALA A 87 -9.55 3.97 -2.72
C ALA A 87 -8.86 5.03 -1.87
N MET A 88 -7.61 4.79 -1.51
CA MET A 88 -6.69 5.81 -1.04
C MET A 88 -6.10 6.53 -2.26
N GLN A 89 -6.53 7.77 -2.50
CA GLN A 89 -5.93 8.64 -3.51
C GLN A 89 -4.78 9.41 -2.87
N GLY A 90 -3.64 8.75 -2.78
CA GLY A 90 -2.46 9.12 -2.01
C GLY A 90 -2.26 8.20 -0.80
N ARG A 91 -1.01 7.84 -0.53
CA ARG A 91 -0.62 6.98 0.59
C ARG A 91 0.33 7.71 1.53
N PHE A 92 0.59 7.10 2.69
CA PHE A 92 1.59 7.56 3.65
C PHE A 92 2.86 6.73 3.53
N HIS A 93 4.02 7.37 3.72
CA HIS A 93 5.30 6.68 3.63
C HIS A 93 6.09 6.79 4.92
N TYR A 94 6.91 5.79 5.17
CA TYR A 94 7.78 5.75 6.34
C TYR A 94 8.79 6.90 6.33
N TYR A 95 9.31 7.25 5.14
CA TYR A 95 10.26 8.37 4.99
C TYR A 95 9.66 9.76 5.24
N GLU A 96 8.35 9.91 5.32
CA GLU A 96 7.70 11.15 5.74
C GLU A 96 7.83 11.40 7.26
N GLY A 97 8.49 10.49 8.01
CA GLY A 97 8.64 10.55 9.45
C GLY A 97 7.47 9.95 10.23
N TYR A 98 6.52 9.33 9.55
CA TYR A 98 5.45 8.59 10.19
C TYR A 98 5.94 7.22 10.69
N SER A 99 5.54 6.86 11.92
CA SER A 99 5.68 5.48 12.40
C SER A 99 4.84 4.53 11.56
N LEU A 100 5.26 3.26 11.44
CA LEU A 100 4.57 2.29 10.59
C LEU A 100 3.13 1.99 11.04
N ASP A 101 2.80 2.16 12.32
CA ASP A 101 1.41 2.08 12.81
C ASP A 101 0.53 3.21 12.23
N LYS A 102 1.08 4.41 12.01
CA LYS A 102 0.39 5.51 11.34
C LYS A 102 0.28 5.28 9.84
N VAL A 103 1.38 4.83 9.19
CA VAL A 103 1.38 4.50 7.76
C VAL A 103 0.28 3.49 7.43
N THR A 104 0.09 2.49 8.29
CA THR A 104 -0.86 1.39 8.07
C THR A 104 -2.23 1.60 8.73
N PHE A 105 -2.43 2.71 9.43
CA PHE A 105 -3.70 3.05 10.08
C PHE A 105 -4.91 2.96 9.12
N PRO A 106 -4.84 3.47 7.88
CA PRO A 106 -5.94 3.38 6.93
C PRO A 106 -6.34 1.95 6.58
N VAL A 107 -5.40 1.01 6.53
CA VAL A 107 -5.69 -0.41 6.23
C VAL A 107 -6.59 -1.01 7.31
N ARG A 108 -6.34 -0.68 8.58
CA ARG A 108 -7.18 -1.13 9.70
C ARG A 108 -8.57 -0.47 9.67
N VAL A 109 -8.64 0.80 9.27
CA VAL A 109 -9.93 1.49 9.05
C VAL A 109 -10.69 0.81 7.90
N MET A 110 -10.06 0.52 6.78
CA MET A 110 -10.66 -0.23 5.66
C MET A 110 -11.23 -1.58 6.13
N LYS A 111 -10.52 -2.29 7.01
CA LYS A 111 -11.04 -3.54 7.60
C LYS A 111 -12.37 -3.33 8.30
N LEU A 112 -12.50 -2.27 9.09
CA LEU A 112 -13.76 -1.96 9.80
C LEU A 112 -14.86 -1.44 8.86
N LEU A 113 -14.51 -0.88 7.69
CA LEU A 113 -15.48 -0.53 6.65
C LEU A 113 -16.06 -1.75 5.90
N GLY A 114 -15.47 -2.94 6.09
CA GLY A 114 -15.92 -4.18 5.45
C GLY A 114 -14.99 -4.72 4.37
N VAL A 115 -13.85 -4.08 4.12
CA VAL A 115 -12.88 -4.52 3.11
C VAL A 115 -12.36 -5.92 3.46
N SER A 116 -12.47 -6.82 2.50
CA SER A 116 -11.97 -8.20 2.56
C SER A 116 -10.86 -8.51 1.54
N LYS A 117 -10.70 -7.65 0.55
CA LYS A 117 -9.68 -7.73 -0.49
C LYS A 117 -9.00 -6.39 -0.65
N LEU A 118 -7.67 -6.39 -0.80
CA LEU A 118 -6.87 -5.17 -0.98
C LEU A 118 -6.02 -5.30 -2.23
N ILE A 119 -6.08 -4.29 -3.08
CA ILE A 119 -5.17 -4.11 -4.20
C ILE A 119 -4.23 -2.98 -3.84
N VAL A 120 -2.93 -3.26 -3.77
CA VAL A 120 -1.90 -2.25 -3.53
C VAL A 120 -1.12 -2.00 -4.81
N THR A 121 -0.89 -0.74 -5.13
CA THR A 121 -0.06 -0.37 -6.28
C THR A 121 1.08 0.54 -5.84
N ASN A 122 2.17 0.52 -6.57
CA ASN A 122 3.32 1.38 -6.33
C ASN A 122 4.10 1.67 -7.61
N ALA A 123 4.91 2.73 -7.58
CA ALA A 123 6.05 2.92 -8.47
C ALA A 123 7.27 2.23 -7.85
N ALA A 124 8.06 1.53 -8.65
CA ALA A 124 9.24 0.78 -8.20
C ALA A 124 10.38 0.87 -9.23
N GLY A 125 11.60 0.71 -8.76
CA GLY A 125 12.78 0.52 -9.61
C GLY A 125 13.02 -0.96 -9.89
N ALA A 126 13.19 -1.35 -11.16
CA ALA A 126 13.52 -2.72 -11.50
C ALA A 126 14.98 -3.02 -11.15
N VAL A 127 15.22 -4.11 -10.40
CA VAL A 127 16.57 -4.65 -10.13
C VAL A 127 16.85 -5.92 -10.94
N ASN A 128 15.80 -6.58 -11.42
CA ASN A 128 15.93 -7.69 -12.37
C ASN A 128 16.26 -7.15 -13.77
N GLU A 129 17.40 -7.56 -14.30
CA GLU A 129 17.94 -7.06 -15.57
C GLU A 129 17.13 -7.53 -16.81
N SER A 130 16.25 -8.51 -16.64
CA SER A 130 15.34 -8.97 -17.71
C SER A 130 14.05 -8.13 -17.83
N PHE A 131 13.82 -7.23 -16.87
CA PHE A 131 12.68 -6.33 -16.88
C PHE A 131 13.04 -5.00 -17.54
N ASN A 132 12.02 -4.24 -17.93
CA ASN A 132 12.20 -2.93 -18.54
C ASN A 132 11.45 -1.84 -17.77
N ALA A 133 11.93 -0.62 -17.85
CA ALA A 133 11.13 0.54 -17.43
C ALA A 133 9.84 0.59 -18.27
N GLY A 134 8.71 0.80 -17.60
CA GLY A 134 7.38 0.72 -18.19
C GLY A 134 6.68 -0.62 -18.02
N ASP A 135 7.39 -1.69 -17.64
CA ASP A 135 6.75 -2.98 -17.33
C ASP A 135 5.86 -2.87 -16.08
N LEU A 136 4.77 -3.62 -16.07
CA LEU A 136 4.00 -3.92 -14.87
C LEU A 136 4.49 -5.24 -14.26
N MET A 137 4.60 -5.29 -12.93
CA MET A 137 5.01 -6.47 -12.21
C MET A 137 3.97 -6.87 -11.15
N LEU A 138 3.41 -8.06 -11.27
CA LEU A 138 2.63 -8.69 -10.22
C LEU A 138 3.57 -9.12 -9.09
N ILE A 139 3.33 -8.60 -7.90
CA ILE A 139 4.14 -8.94 -6.73
C ILE A 139 3.73 -10.34 -6.25
N THR A 140 4.68 -11.27 -6.24
CA THR A 140 4.47 -12.64 -5.78
C THR A 140 4.84 -12.82 -4.31
N ASP A 141 5.83 -12.05 -3.84
CA ASP A 141 6.34 -12.03 -2.46
C ASP A 141 7.07 -10.72 -2.18
N HIS A 142 7.51 -10.51 -0.94
CA HIS A 142 8.31 -9.34 -0.60
C HIS A 142 9.44 -9.65 0.38
N ILE A 143 10.42 -8.76 0.38
CA ILE A 143 11.47 -8.68 1.40
C ILE A 143 11.31 -7.36 2.13
N ASN A 144 11.05 -7.41 3.45
CA ASN A 144 11.01 -6.23 4.31
C ASN A 144 12.42 -5.86 4.76
N PHE A 145 13.05 -4.95 4.04
CA PHE A 145 14.40 -4.45 4.36
C PHE A 145 14.36 -3.03 4.95
N SER A 146 13.20 -2.59 5.47
CA SER A 146 13.04 -1.27 6.08
C SER A 146 13.66 -1.13 7.48
N GLY A 147 14.10 -2.24 8.09
CA GLY A 147 14.58 -2.26 9.48
C GLY A 147 13.47 -2.14 10.54
N SER A 148 12.20 -2.17 10.14
CA SER A 148 11.04 -2.03 11.05
C SER A 148 9.88 -2.93 10.63
N ASN A 149 8.87 -3.04 11.51
CA ASN A 149 7.66 -3.82 11.24
C ASN A 149 6.44 -3.12 11.85
N PRO A 150 5.31 -2.98 11.13
CA PRO A 150 4.12 -2.29 11.63
C PRO A 150 3.43 -3.00 12.80
N LEU A 151 3.80 -4.24 13.10
CA LEU A 151 3.26 -5.02 14.21
C LEU A 151 4.14 -4.99 15.47
N PHE A 152 5.19 -4.15 15.50
CA PHE A 152 5.98 -3.93 16.70
C PHE A 152 5.10 -3.34 17.83
N GLY A 153 5.35 -3.80 19.06
CA GLY A 153 4.62 -3.35 20.23
C GLY A 153 3.50 -4.30 20.64
N HIS A 154 2.46 -3.76 21.27
CA HIS A 154 1.34 -4.54 21.76
C HIS A 154 0.44 -5.00 20.60
N ASN A 155 0.07 -6.29 20.59
CA ASN A 155 -0.86 -6.81 19.58
C ASN A 155 -2.27 -6.25 19.80
N ILE A 156 -3.00 -6.05 18.72
CA ILE A 156 -4.43 -5.71 18.75
C ILE A 156 -5.18 -6.97 18.32
N ASP A 157 -5.50 -7.81 19.31
CA ASP A 157 -6.03 -9.18 19.09
C ASP A 157 -7.29 -9.22 18.24
N GLU A 158 -8.09 -8.15 18.24
CA GLU A 158 -9.30 -8.05 17.42
C GLU A 158 -9.00 -7.97 15.92
N PHE A 159 -7.80 -7.58 15.53
CA PHE A 159 -7.39 -7.55 14.12
C PHE A 159 -6.70 -8.83 13.69
N GLY A 160 -6.05 -9.55 14.61
CA GLY A 160 -5.38 -10.78 14.25
C GLY A 160 -4.39 -11.30 15.30
N PRO A 161 -3.74 -12.44 15.02
CA PRO A 161 -2.84 -13.10 15.95
C PRO A 161 -1.53 -12.31 16.11
N ARG A 162 -0.84 -12.51 17.24
CA ARG A 162 0.48 -11.89 17.48
C ARG A 162 1.52 -12.24 16.43
N PHE A 163 1.46 -13.43 15.88
CA PHE A 163 2.38 -13.96 14.88
C PHE A 163 1.56 -14.43 13.66
N PRO A 164 1.24 -13.51 12.71
CA PRO A 164 0.53 -13.89 11.50
C PRO A 164 1.41 -14.74 10.58
N ASP A 165 0.82 -15.72 9.93
CA ASP A 165 1.47 -16.43 8.85
C ASP A 165 1.58 -15.55 7.62
N MET A 166 2.77 -15.45 7.03
CA MET A 166 3.07 -14.65 5.84
C MET A 166 3.42 -15.51 4.63
N SER A 167 3.19 -16.85 4.70
CA SER A 167 3.52 -17.77 3.60
C SER A 167 2.76 -17.46 2.31
N GLU A 168 1.59 -16.82 2.43
CA GLU A 168 0.76 -16.36 1.32
C GLU A 168 0.37 -14.90 1.51
N ALA A 169 1.36 -14.01 1.76
CA ALA A 169 1.12 -12.59 1.96
C ALA A 169 0.43 -11.92 0.76
N TYR A 170 0.71 -12.41 -0.44
CA TYR A 170 0.03 -12.05 -1.69
C TYR A 170 -0.83 -13.23 -2.14
N ASN A 171 -2.14 -13.11 -1.98
CA ASN A 171 -3.09 -14.19 -2.11
C ASN A 171 -3.09 -14.84 -3.51
N LEU A 172 -2.90 -16.15 -3.57
CA LEU A 172 -2.75 -16.91 -4.82
C LEU A 172 -4.00 -16.81 -5.72
N GLU A 173 -5.20 -16.87 -5.14
CA GLU A 173 -6.45 -16.73 -5.92
C GLU A 173 -6.53 -15.37 -6.60
N LEU A 174 -6.19 -14.29 -5.88
CA LEU A 174 -6.21 -12.93 -6.45
C LEU A 174 -5.10 -12.75 -7.49
N ARG A 175 -3.91 -13.31 -7.25
CA ARG A 175 -2.82 -13.28 -8.26
C ARG A 175 -3.24 -13.96 -9.56
N ASN A 176 -3.88 -15.13 -9.48
CA ASN A 176 -4.36 -15.85 -10.65
C ASN A 176 -5.40 -15.02 -11.42
N LYS A 177 -6.34 -14.36 -10.73
CA LYS A 177 -7.30 -13.46 -11.38
C LYS A 177 -6.63 -12.28 -12.10
N VAL A 178 -5.57 -11.72 -11.52
CA VAL A 178 -4.80 -10.65 -12.19
C VAL A 178 -4.09 -11.18 -13.44
N LEU A 179 -3.52 -12.39 -13.39
CA LEU A 179 -2.88 -13.03 -14.54
C LEU A 179 -3.88 -13.33 -15.67
N GLU A 180 -5.08 -13.81 -15.31
CA GLU A 180 -6.17 -14.03 -16.26
C GLU A 180 -6.59 -12.72 -16.92
N ALA A 181 -6.84 -11.68 -16.14
CA ALA A 181 -7.20 -10.35 -16.66
C ALA A 181 -6.09 -9.75 -17.54
N ALA A 182 -4.83 -9.87 -17.15
CA ALA A 182 -3.71 -9.40 -17.96
C ALA A 182 -3.64 -10.12 -19.32
N LYS A 183 -3.90 -11.43 -19.31
CA LYS A 183 -3.96 -12.24 -20.55
C LYS A 183 -5.12 -11.82 -21.45
N GLU A 184 -6.31 -11.60 -20.89
CA GLU A 184 -7.50 -11.16 -21.63
C GLU A 184 -7.32 -9.78 -22.27
N LEU A 185 -6.58 -8.89 -21.57
CA LEU A 185 -6.27 -7.53 -22.01
C LEU A 185 -4.98 -7.44 -22.85
N GLU A 186 -4.33 -8.56 -23.13
CA GLU A 186 -3.05 -8.64 -23.85
C GLU A 186 -1.93 -7.80 -23.18
N ILE A 187 -2.02 -7.60 -21.86
CA ILE A 187 -1.01 -6.87 -21.09
C ILE A 187 0.12 -7.82 -20.70
N LYS A 188 1.36 -7.45 -21.09
CA LYS A 188 2.57 -8.13 -20.61
C LYS A 188 2.75 -7.83 -19.12
N LEU A 189 2.64 -8.85 -18.28
CA LEU A 189 2.79 -8.73 -16.83
C LEU A 189 3.98 -9.56 -16.37
N GLN A 190 4.98 -8.91 -15.77
CA GLN A 190 6.09 -9.57 -15.09
C GLN A 190 5.60 -10.14 -13.75
N GLN A 191 6.36 -11.04 -13.16
CA GLN A 191 6.12 -11.54 -11.81
C GLN A 191 7.42 -11.48 -11.03
N GLY A 192 7.37 -11.05 -9.76
CA GLY A 192 8.60 -10.92 -8.99
C GLY A 192 8.42 -10.56 -7.54
N VAL A 193 9.55 -10.48 -6.84
CA VAL A 193 9.68 -10.16 -5.42
C VAL A 193 9.98 -8.68 -5.26
N TYR A 194 9.18 -8.00 -4.44
CA TYR A 194 9.36 -6.60 -4.11
C TYR A 194 10.20 -6.43 -2.84
N VAL A 195 11.26 -5.63 -2.89
CA VAL A 195 12.10 -5.30 -1.73
C VAL A 195 11.77 -3.90 -1.23
N MET A 196 11.39 -3.77 0.04
CA MET A 196 11.16 -2.46 0.65
C MET A 196 12.42 -1.97 1.35
N PHE A 197 12.94 -0.83 0.92
CA PHE A 197 13.88 0.00 1.67
C PHE A 197 13.15 1.14 2.40
N SER A 198 13.79 1.74 3.41
CA SER A 198 13.18 2.82 4.19
C SER A 198 13.05 4.13 3.43
N GLY A 199 13.94 4.41 2.50
CA GLY A 199 14.11 5.73 1.91
C GLY A 199 14.62 6.77 2.92
N PRO A 200 14.56 8.09 2.63
CA PRO A 200 14.09 8.73 1.39
C PRO A 200 15.10 8.73 0.23
N THR A 201 16.34 8.27 0.47
CA THR A 201 17.33 8.14 -0.60
C THR A 201 16.99 6.95 -1.50
N TYR A 202 17.26 7.08 -2.79
CA TYR A 202 17.34 5.91 -3.66
C TYR A 202 18.51 5.01 -3.21
N GLU A 203 18.41 3.76 -3.59
CA GLU A 203 19.43 2.75 -3.32
C GLU A 203 20.74 3.10 -4.04
N THR A 204 21.85 2.83 -3.39
CA THR A 204 23.17 2.85 -4.06
C THR A 204 23.29 1.66 -5.02
N PRO A 205 24.19 1.70 -6.03
CA PRO A 205 24.44 0.54 -6.89
C PRO A 205 24.81 -0.75 -6.13
N ALA A 206 25.43 -0.63 -4.94
CA ALA A 206 25.75 -1.78 -4.09
C ALA A 206 24.49 -2.36 -3.43
N GLU A 207 23.60 -1.51 -2.95
CA GLU A 207 22.29 -1.93 -2.38
C GLU A 207 21.40 -2.58 -3.44
N VAL A 208 21.41 -2.07 -4.68
CA VAL A 208 20.69 -2.68 -5.82
C VAL A 208 21.24 -4.08 -6.12
N ARG A 209 22.57 -4.25 -6.18
CA ARG A 209 23.17 -5.59 -6.34
C ARG A 209 22.82 -6.52 -5.19
N PHE A 210 22.82 -6.00 -3.96
CA PHE A 210 22.44 -6.77 -2.78
C PHE A 210 20.96 -7.20 -2.83
N ALA A 211 20.05 -6.29 -3.19
CA ALA A 211 18.63 -6.62 -3.35
C ALA A 211 18.43 -7.78 -4.35
N ARG A 212 19.16 -7.76 -5.48
CA ARG A 212 19.11 -8.83 -6.47
C ARG A 212 19.67 -10.17 -5.94
N ILE A 213 20.79 -10.12 -5.20
CA ILE A 213 21.38 -11.32 -4.57
C ILE A 213 20.42 -11.94 -3.55
N MET A 214 19.64 -11.14 -2.83
CA MET A 214 18.60 -11.62 -1.92
C MET A 214 17.39 -12.24 -2.64
N GLY A 215 17.29 -12.13 -3.95
CA GLY A 215 16.16 -12.64 -4.73
C GLY A 215 15.08 -11.60 -5.01
N GLY A 216 15.39 -10.30 -4.86
CA GLY A 216 14.48 -9.21 -5.23
C GLY A 216 14.50 -8.92 -6.72
N ASP A 217 13.34 -8.53 -7.27
CA ASP A 217 13.13 -8.17 -8.67
C ASP A 217 12.85 -6.68 -8.85
N ALA A 218 12.29 -6.03 -7.83
CA ALA A 218 12.01 -4.61 -7.80
C ALA A 218 12.24 -4.04 -6.40
N VAL A 219 12.56 -2.74 -6.33
CA VAL A 219 12.81 -2.02 -5.07
C VAL A 219 11.91 -0.79 -4.97
N GLY A 220 11.55 -0.43 -3.74
CA GLY A 220 10.80 0.80 -3.46
C GLY A 220 10.67 1.05 -1.96
N MET A 221 9.85 2.03 -1.57
CA MET A 221 9.83 2.58 -0.21
C MET A 221 8.43 2.51 0.45
N SER A 222 7.59 1.55 0.02
CA SER A 222 6.18 1.45 0.45
C SER A 222 5.67 0.01 0.42
N THR A 223 4.35 -0.15 0.49
CA THR A 223 3.61 -1.40 0.16
C THR A 223 3.73 -2.50 1.21
N VAL A 224 4.95 -2.87 1.61
CA VAL A 224 5.17 -4.00 2.54
C VAL A 224 4.46 -3.80 3.89
N PRO A 225 4.50 -2.63 4.54
CA PRO A 225 3.78 -2.43 5.79
C PRO A 225 2.27 -2.61 5.65
N GLU A 226 1.68 -2.09 4.57
CA GLU A 226 0.24 -2.22 4.29
C GLU A 226 -0.14 -3.68 4.06
N VAL A 227 0.68 -4.45 3.32
CA VAL A 227 0.47 -5.88 3.09
C VAL A 227 0.56 -6.68 4.40
N ILE A 228 1.56 -6.38 5.25
CA ILE A 228 1.70 -7.02 6.57
C ILE A 228 0.44 -6.80 7.43
N VAL A 229 -0.05 -5.55 7.51
CA VAL A 229 -1.22 -5.22 8.32
C VAL A 229 -2.52 -5.75 7.70
N ALA A 230 -2.64 -5.77 6.38
CA ALA A 230 -3.77 -6.37 5.68
C ALA A 230 -3.85 -7.87 5.96
N ASN A 231 -2.73 -8.58 5.83
CA ASN A 231 -2.63 -10.01 6.14
C ASN A 231 -2.96 -10.29 7.62
N HIS A 232 -2.34 -9.54 8.55
CA HIS A 232 -2.65 -9.62 9.97
C HIS A 232 -4.15 -9.45 10.25
N SER A 233 -4.84 -8.59 9.48
CA SER A 233 -6.27 -8.31 9.63
C SER A 233 -7.18 -9.26 8.82
N GLY A 234 -6.62 -10.30 8.21
CA GLY A 234 -7.37 -11.26 7.40
C GLY A 234 -7.95 -10.67 6.10
N ILE A 235 -7.26 -9.66 5.53
CA ILE A 235 -7.61 -9.09 4.22
C ILE A 235 -6.73 -9.78 3.17
N LYS A 236 -7.33 -10.42 2.18
CA LYS A 236 -6.61 -10.99 1.03
C LYS A 236 -6.00 -9.87 0.19
N THR A 237 -4.71 -9.94 -0.08
CA THR A 237 -3.99 -8.86 -0.76
C THR A 237 -3.37 -9.31 -2.08
N VAL A 238 -3.37 -8.42 -3.08
CA VAL A 238 -2.59 -8.52 -4.30
C VAL A 238 -1.88 -7.20 -4.54
N GLY A 239 -0.66 -7.25 -5.07
CA GLY A 239 0.18 -6.08 -5.33
C GLY A 239 0.63 -6.01 -6.78
N ILE A 240 0.63 -4.80 -7.35
CA ILE A 240 1.15 -4.53 -8.69
C ILE A 240 2.11 -3.34 -8.60
N SER A 241 3.34 -3.54 -9.08
CA SER A 241 4.32 -2.48 -9.23
C SER A 241 4.34 -1.98 -10.67
N CYS A 242 4.36 -0.66 -10.84
CA CYS A 242 4.76 -0.03 -12.09
C CYS A 242 6.28 0.18 -12.02
N LEU A 243 7.03 -0.47 -12.89
CA LEU A 243 8.48 -0.34 -12.95
C LEU A 243 8.83 0.95 -13.70
N THR A 244 8.95 2.05 -12.96
CA THR A 244 9.11 3.39 -13.56
C THR A 244 10.51 3.65 -14.11
N ASN A 245 11.49 2.91 -13.61
CA ASN A 245 12.91 3.03 -13.97
C ASN A 245 13.66 1.71 -13.70
N MET A 246 14.79 1.55 -14.30
CA MET A 246 15.79 0.58 -13.85
C MET A 246 16.48 1.17 -12.61
N ALA A 247 16.69 0.35 -11.57
CA ALA A 247 17.32 0.81 -10.33
C ALA A 247 18.79 1.28 -10.54
N ALA A 248 19.35 1.98 -9.55
CA ALA A 248 20.66 2.62 -9.66
C ALA A 248 21.78 1.65 -10.06
N GLY A 249 22.62 2.10 -11.00
CA GLY A 249 23.80 1.35 -11.47
C GLY A 249 23.50 0.20 -12.42
N ILE A 250 22.25 0.01 -12.86
CA ILE A 250 21.90 -0.91 -13.96
C ILE A 250 22.12 -0.22 -15.29
N LEU A 251 21.67 1.02 -15.41
CA LEU A 251 21.96 1.86 -16.57
C LEU A 251 22.99 2.94 -16.19
N ASN A 252 23.85 3.33 -17.15
CA ASN A 252 24.87 4.39 -16.94
C ASN A 252 24.23 5.80 -17.03
N GLN A 253 23.19 6.06 -16.21
CA GLN A 253 22.55 7.37 -16.12
C GLN A 253 22.07 7.64 -14.71
N PRO A 254 22.01 8.93 -14.26
CA PRO A 254 21.45 9.28 -12.97
C PRO A 254 19.97 8.88 -12.90
N LEU A 255 19.52 8.49 -11.71
CA LEU A 255 18.10 8.29 -11.45
C LEU A 255 17.42 9.64 -11.34
N HIS A 256 16.43 9.87 -12.16
CA HIS A 256 15.39 10.85 -11.94
C HIS A 256 14.08 10.09 -11.74
N LEU A 257 13.21 10.55 -10.83
CA LEU A 257 11.83 10.09 -10.83
C LEU A 257 11.19 10.69 -12.09
N PRO A 258 11.05 9.96 -13.19
CA PRO A 258 10.16 10.42 -14.21
C PRO A 258 8.78 10.34 -13.56
N LEU A 259 8.10 11.46 -13.43
CA LEU A 259 6.65 11.47 -13.42
C LEU A 259 6.26 10.87 -14.78
N ILE A 260 6.29 9.56 -14.88
CA ILE A 260 5.69 8.90 -16.04
C ILE A 260 4.21 9.20 -15.87
N HIS A 261 3.75 10.20 -16.60
CA HIS A 261 2.36 10.26 -16.94
C HIS A 261 2.08 8.97 -17.73
N ILE A 262 1.61 7.94 -17.02
CA ILE A 262 0.92 6.82 -17.64
C ILE A 262 -0.47 7.39 -17.92
N SER A 263 -0.50 8.31 -18.88
CA SER A 263 -1.70 8.79 -19.55
C SER A 263 -1.62 8.19 -20.94
N GLU A 264 -2.39 7.16 -21.12
CA GLU A 264 -3.10 6.66 -22.32
C GLU A 264 -3.20 5.15 -22.29
#